data_8fd1c54f4232eb1c8cd1dce17f81e49f
#
_entry.id   8fd1c54f4232eb1c8cd1dce17f81e49f
#
_cell.length_a   1.000
_cell.length_b   1.000
_cell.length_c   1.000
_cell.angle_alpha   90.00
_cell.angle_beta   90.00
_cell.angle_gamma   90.00
#
_symmetry.space_group_name_H-M   'P 1'
#
loop_
_entity.id
_entity.type
_entity.pdbx_description
1 polymer ?
#
loop_
_entity_poly.entity_id
_entity_poly.type
_entity_poly.pdbx_seq_one_letter_code
_entity_poly.pdbx_strand_id
1 'polypeptide(L)'
;MQRRKIIGVVAALALVLAACGGDDDTSGEPTGGAEPTTSGGELAEFDESTDADPALVEKALGPVEGVPDIVLAAIARADQDVDQATIDTAMECWNSVECDTGSGGELIMGVADGGRGNVWRQVTHMEAILQALTYPEIGTIISRDAQWDEDPAVAEADIRFLIQRGADFIIGYPDQGTNIAGAILEAEAAGIPYIPYSAGYVGLPGDEGALIPGEDYTAIVGEDLCALGESFAQVLNEEVGQGQIGIMGGTPGNALSAGWQRCLQDALASGVEPVGPPADTYWVNDFALQTVLGWLSKDPNIKGYAYEYADGMFTALDAYKELDIPVEDTTVVVRTDEQTLFCDWMQRNEPSYNIFFSAGGNFQSRVAVTAAMLHMQDYEVPAEIVVPHVMRQVTADDCDPDRVTPTVSGTSLVPDEVLAQMYAEG
;
A
#
# COMPACT_ATOMS: atom_id res chain seq x y z
N MET A 1 5.91 -24.26 -48.37
CA MET A 1 5.64 -23.61 -49.67
C MET A 1 4.20 -23.17 -49.71
N GLN A 2 3.91 -21.86 -49.48
CA GLN A 2 2.91 -21.06 -50.20
C GLN A 2 2.93 -19.68 -49.58
N ARG A 3 3.48 -18.71 -50.30
CA ARG A 3 3.46 -17.29 -50.01
C ARG A 3 2.08 -16.75 -50.37
N ARG A 4 1.43 -16.03 -49.48
CA ARG A 4 0.33 -15.09 -49.85
C ARG A 4 0.77 -13.66 -49.61
N LYS A 5 0.77 -12.92 -50.70
CA LYS A 5 0.96 -11.47 -50.75
C LYS A 5 -0.34 -10.80 -50.34
N ILE A 6 -0.27 -9.80 -49.46
CA ILE A 6 -1.37 -8.88 -49.18
C ILE A 6 -0.96 -7.51 -49.67
N ILE A 7 -1.81 -6.98 -50.51
CA ILE A 7 -1.71 -5.72 -51.23
C ILE A 7 -2.17 -4.60 -50.30
N GLY A 8 -1.35 -3.56 -50.15
CA GLY A 8 -1.72 -2.35 -49.41
C GLY A 8 -2.64 -1.44 -50.27
N VAL A 9 -3.62 -0.87 -49.58
CA VAL A 9 -4.44 0.23 -50.13
C VAL A 9 -4.12 1.48 -49.32
N VAL A 10 -3.50 2.45 -49.98
CA VAL A 10 -3.25 3.80 -49.47
C VAL A 10 -4.48 4.65 -49.83
N ALA A 11 -5.18 5.17 -48.83
CA ALA A 11 -6.20 6.17 -49.01
C ALA A 11 -5.65 7.54 -48.56
N ALA A 12 -5.46 8.42 -49.55
CA ALA A 12 -5.12 9.83 -49.32
C ALA A 12 -6.39 10.63 -49.05
N LEU A 13 -6.43 11.38 -47.97
CA LEU A 13 -7.51 12.34 -47.70
C LEU A 13 -6.95 13.77 -47.86
N ALA A 14 -7.56 14.54 -48.76
CA ALA A 14 -7.17 15.89 -49.13
C ALA A 14 -7.74 16.92 -48.14
N LEU A 15 -6.90 17.86 -47.71
CA LEU A 15 -7.30 19.10 -47.04
C LEU A 15 -8.01 20.04 -48.02
N VAL A 16 -9.15 20.60 -47.59
CA VAL A 16 -9.77 21.76 -48.18
C VAL A 16 -9.64 22.94 -47.22
N LEU A 17 -8.82 23.90 -47.60
CA LEU A 17 -8.76 25.24 -47.02
C LEU A 17 -9.83 26.13 -47.72
N ALA A 18 -10.72 26.70 -46.95
CA ALA A 18 -11.56 27.82 -47.39
C ALA A 18 -11.27 29.04 -46.51
N ALA A 19 -10.61 30.01 -47.10
CA ALA A 19 -10.49 31.37 -46.60
C ALA A 19 -11.64 32.21 -47.17
N CYS A 20 -12.34 32.97 -46.32
CA CYS A 20 -13.05 34.18 -46.73
C CYS A 20 -12.94 35.21 -45.61
N GLY A 21 -12.31 36.32 -45.94
CA GLY A 21 -12.27 37.50 -45.09
C GLY A 21 -13.54 38.34 -45.28
N GLY A 22 -13.79 39.22 -44.33
CA GLY A 22 -14.81 40.23 -44.32
C GLY A 22 -14.62 41.12 -43.11
N ASP A 23 -14.04 42.29 -43.32
CA ASP A 23 -14.01 43.40 -42.37
C ASP A 23 -15.44 43.91 -42.13
N ASP A 24 -15.78 44.20 -40.90
CA ASP A 24 -16.67 45.31 -40.54
C ASP A 24 -16.46 45.73 -39.09
N ASP A 25 -16.05 46.98 -38.93
CA ASP A 25 -15.93 47.73 -37.69
C ASP A 25 -17.29 47.94 -37.01
N THR A 26 -17.45 47.48 -35.76
CA THR A 26 -18.36 48.15 -34.82
C THR A 26 -17.81 47.99 -33.40
N SER A 27 -17.42 49.15 -32.85
CA SER A 27 -17.11 49.38 -31.45
C SER A 27 -18.31 49.10 -30.56
N GLY A 28 -18.23 48.04 -29.75
CA GLY A 28 -19.15 47.77 -28.65
C GLY A 28 -18.32 47.34 -27.41
N GLU A 29 -18.35 48.17 -26.35
CA GLU A 29 -17.76 47.82 -25.08
C GLU A 29 -18.37 46.53 -24.54
N PRO A 30 -17.58 45.57 -24.05
CA PRO A 30 -18.12 44.44 -23.32
C PRO A 30 -18.31 44.81 -21.85
N THR A 31 -19.56 45.08 -21.50
CA THR A 31 -19.99 45.13 -20.09
C THR A 31 -20.07 43.72 -19.53
N GLY A 32 -19.38 43.52 -18.41
CA GLY A 32 -19.71 42.46 -17.47
C GLY A 32 -19.13 41.07 -17.79
N GLY A 33 -17.82 40.88 -17.58
CA GLY A 33 -17.30 39.56 -17.24
C GLY A 33 -17.86 39.18 -15.88
N ALA A 34 -18.70 38.14 -15.84
CA ALA A 34 -18.98 37.45 -14.60
C ALA A 34 -17.67 36.78 -14.16
N GLU A 35 -17.06 37.28 -13.11
CA GLU A 35 -16.04 36.56 -12.38
C GLU A 35 -16.66 35.22 -11.95
N PRO A 36 -15.94 34.09 -12.08
CA PRO A 36 -16.39 32.86 -11.47
C PRO A 36 -16.44 33.14 -9.97
N THR A 37 -17.65 33.15 -9.40
CA THR A 37 -17.84 33.07 -7.96
C THR A 37 -17.33 31.70 -7.53
N THR A 38 -16.08 31.61 -7.14
CA THR A 38 -15.63 30.59 -6.20
C THR A 38 -16.45 30.81 -4.95
N SER A 39 -17.45 29.97 -4.73
CA SER A 39 -18.08 29.84 -3.43
C SER A 39 -17.00 29.24 -2.52
N GLY A 40 -16.18 30.09 -1.91
CA GLY A 40 -15.34 29.69 -0.81
C GLY A 40 -16.27 29.29 0.34
N GLY A 41 -16.72 28.06 0.37
CA GLY A 41 -17.20 27.42 1.58
C GLY A 41 -16.07 27.51 2.58
N GLU A 42 -16.37 27.85 3.82
CA GLU A 42 -15.41 27.75 4.92
C GLU A 42 -15.10 26.26 5.05
N LEU A 43 -13.82 25.89 4.91
CA LEU A 43 -13.39 24.50 5.07
C LEU A 43 -13.73 24.04 6.48
N ALA A 44 -14.13 22.77 6.62
CA ALA A 44 -14.43 22.20 7.92
C ALA A 44 -13.17 22.16 8.81
N GLU A 45 -13.34 22.37 10.10
CA GLU A 45 -12.27 22.13 11.07
C GLU A 45 -12.14 20.63 11.31
N PHE A 46 -10.94 20.19 11.73
CA PHE A 46 -10.71 18.80 12.12
C PHE A 46 -11.53 18.47 13.37
N ASP A 47 -12.51 17.58 13.25
CA ASP A 47 -13.50 17.25 14.31
C ASP A 47 -13.42 15.78 14.77
N GLU A 48 -12.39 15.03 14.35
CA GLU A 48 -12.16 13.67 14.83
C GLU A 48 -11.42 13.66 16.17
N SER A 49 -11.76 12.70 17.03
CA SER A 49 -11.00 12.50 18.26
C SER A 49 -9.62 11.94 17.96
N THR A 50 -8.59 12.54 18.51
CA THR A 50 -7.21 12.04 18.49
C THR A 50 -6.79 11.38 19.81
N ASP A 51 -7.75 11.14 20.72
CA ASP A 51 -7.51 10.58 22.06
C ASP A 51 -7.42 9.04 21.97
N ALA A 52 -6.37 8.53 21.32
CA ALA A 52 -6.06 7.12 21.22
C ALA A 52 -5.31 6.62 22.46
N ASP A 53 -5.53 5.36 22.86
CA ASP A 53 -4.71 4.74 23.90
C ASP A 53 -3.22 4.77 23.50
N PRO A 54 -2.35 5.39 24.31
CA PRO A 54 -0.92 5.43 24.03
C PRO A 54 -0.30 4.04 23.80
N ALA A 55 -0.79 3.00 24.44
CA ALA A 55 -0.31 1.64 24.24
C ALA A 55 -0.70 1.11 22.84
N LEU A 56 -1.87 1.49 22.33
CA LEU A 56 -2.30 1.13 20.99
C LEU A 56 -1.50 1.92 19.92
N VAL A 57 -1.21 3.18 20.18
CA VAL A 57 -0.33 4.00 19.32
C VAL A 57 1.08 3.40 19.28
N GLU A 58 1.64 3.05 20.44
CA GLU A 58 2.96 2.40 20.51
C GLU A 58 2.96 1.02 19.82
N LYS A 59 1.89 0.25 19.95
CA LYS A 59 1.72 -1.02 19.24
C LYS A 59 1.74 -0.80 17.72
N ALA A 60 0.98 0.18 17.22
CA ALA A 60 0.82 0.44 15.79
C ALA A 60 2.08 1.02 15.12
N LEU A 61 2.76 1.93 15.80
CA LEU A 61 3.81 2.78 15.22
C LEU A 61 5.19 2.58 15.83
N GLY A 62 5.28 1.95 17.01
CA GLY A 62 6.48 1.96 17.82
C GLY A 62 6.73 3.33 18.49
N PRO A 63 7.94 3.58 19.02
CA PRO A 63 8.29 4.80 19.75
C PRO A 63 8.59 5.97 18.78
N VAL A 64 7.56 6.48 18.10
CA VAL A 64 7.67 7.61 17.17
C VAL A 64 7.15 8.91 17.78
N GLU A 65 7.58 10.03 17.24
CA GLU A 65 7.10 11.37 17.58
C GLU A 65 6.46 12.04 16.36
N GLY A 66 5.59 13.02 16.61
CA GLY A 66 5.01 13.84 15.54
C GLY A 66 3.99 13.10 14.68
N VAL A 67 3.23 12.18 15.28
CA VAL A 67 2.16 11.45 14.58
C VAL A 67 1.09 12.44 14.11
N PRO A 68 0.72 12.45 12.82
CA PRO A 68 -0.35 13.31 12.31
C PRO A 68 -1.69 13.04 12.98
N ASP A 69 -2.49 14.09 13.22
CA ASP A 69 -3.80 13.98 13.88
C ASP A 69 -4.73 12.99 13.17
N ILE A 70 -4.71 12.95 11.85
CA ILE A 70 -5.51 12.01 11.06
C ILE A 70 -5.12 10.53 11.29
N VAL A 71 -3.85 10.26 11.55
CA VAL A 71 -3.36 8.92 11.93
C VAL A 71 -3.81 8.57 13.35
N LEU A 72 -3.68 9.53 14.29
CA LEU A 72 -4.18 9.34 15.66
C LEU A 72 -5.68 9.11 15.69
N ALA A 73 -6.46 9.85 14.88
CA ALA A 73 -7.90 9.65 14.78
C ALA A 73 -8.28 8.26 14.26
N ALA A 74 -7.55 7.76 13.27
CA ALA A 74 -7.76 6.40 12.76
C ALA A 74 -7.50 5.35 13.85
N ILE A 75 -6.43 5.52 14.64
CA ILE A 75 -6.10 4.62 15.75
C ILE A 75 -7.11 4.76 16.89
N ALA A 76 -7.56 5.98 17.24
CA ALA A 76 -8.58 6.20 18.27
C ALA A 76 -9.92 5.53 17.93
N ARG A 77 -10.29 5.48 16.65
CA ARG A 77 -11.47 4.72 16.20
C ARG A 77 -11.24 3.20 16.28
N ALA A 78 -10.01 2.73 16.06
CA ALA A 78 -9.67 1.32 16.20
C ALA A 78 -9.67 0.83 17.66
N ASP A 79 -9.57 1.75 18.62
CA ASP A 79 -9.61 1.47 20.06
C ASP A 79 -11.04 1.24 20.61
N GLN A 80 -12.05 1.35 19.77
CA GLN A 80 -13.43 1.12 20.18
C GLN A 80 -13.70 -0.37 20.39
N ASP A 81 -14.51 -0.69 21.42
CA ASP A 81 -14.96 -2.05 21.66
C ASP A 81 -15.71 -2.61 20.45
N VAL A 82 -15.30 -3.77 19.97
CA VAL A 82 -15.94 -4.48 18.86
C VAL A 82 -16.84 -5.57 19.42
N ASP A 83 -18.15 -5.37 19.36
CA ASP A 83 -19.12 -6.36 19.82
C ASP A 83 -19.35 -7.48 18.79
N GLN A 84 -20.04 -8.55 19.19
CA GLN A 84 -20.29 -9.69 18.31
C GLN A 84 -21.09 -9.30 17.04
N ALA A 85 -21.99 -8.34 17.11
CA ALA A 85 -22.75 -7.91 15.94
C ALA A 85 -21.84 -7.23 14.92
N THR A 86 -20.90 -6.41 15.39
CA THR A 86 -19.87 -5.77 14.55
C THR A 86 -18.95 -6.82 13.93
N ILE A 87 -18.54 -7.85 14.69
CA ILE A 87 -17.73 -8.96 14.19
C ILE A 87 -18.49 -9.71 13.07
N ASP A 88 -19.75 -10.06 13.32
CA ASP A 88 -20.58 -10.78 12.34
C ASP A 88 -20.73 -9.98 11.04
N THR A 89 -20.96 -8.65 11.14
CA THR A 89 -21.03 -7.75 9.98
C THR A 89 -19.67 -7.66 9.27
N ALA A 90 -18.57 -7.52 10.01
CA ALA A 90 -17.22 -7.48 9.43
C ALA A 90 -16.92 -8.75 8.64
N MET A 91 -17.28 -9.93 9.18
CA MET A 91 -17.11 -11.22 8.51
C MET A 91 -18.04 -11.38 7.28
N GLU A 92 -19.25 -10.82 7.32
CA GLU A 92 -20.13 -10.76 6.13
C GLU A 92 -19.48 -9.93 5.03
N CYS A 93 -18.98 -8.72 5.35
CA CYS A 93 -18.28 -7.86 4.41
C CYS A 93 -16.99 -8.49 3.89
N TRP A 94 -16.25 -9.19 4.75
CA TRP A 94 -15.06 -9.95 4.39
C TRP A 94 -15.32 -11.03 3.33
N ASN A 95 -16.45 -11.73 3.43
CA ASN A 95 -16.82 -12.85 2.55
C ASN A 95 -17.65 -12.42 1.33
N SER A 96 -18.00 -11.14 1.20
CA SER A 96 -18.90 -10.64 0.16
C SER A 96 -18.20 -9.61 -0.71
N VAL A 97 -18.60 -9.55 -1.99
CA VAL A 97 -18.19 -8.45 -2.89
C VAL A 97 -18.87 -7.14 -2.49
N GLU A 98 -20.08 -7.21 -1.96
CA GLU A 98 -20.88 -6.07 -1.52
C GLU A 98 -21.64 -6.48 -0.26
N CYS A 99 -21.57 -5.65 0.76
CA CYS A 99 -22.26 -5.87 2.01
C CYS A 99 -22.95 -4.59 2.49
N ASP A 100 -24.05 -4.76 3.23
CA ASP A 100 -24.72 -3.71 4.02
C ASP A 100 -24.07 -3.68 5.41
N THR A 101 -23.60 -2.51 5.84
CA THR A 101 -23.00 -2.32 7.17
C THR A 101 -24.02 -2.41 8.32
N GLY A 102 -25.30 -2.33 8.00
CA GLY A 102 -26.40 -2.26 8.97
C GLY A 102 -26.56 -0.90 9.64
N SER A 103 -25.73 0.10 9.31
CA SER A 103 -25.77 1.45 9.87
C SER A 103 -27.00 2.26 9.40
N GLY A 104 -27.48 1.96 8.20
CA GLY A 104 -28.48 2.76 7.49
C GLY A 104 -27.92 4.05 6.89
N GLY A 105 -26.61 4.20 6.83
CA GLY A 105 -25.92 5.29 6.14
C GLY A 105 -26.15 5.26 4.62
N GLU A 106 -25.89 6.39 3.97
CA GLU A 106 -26.12 6.55 2.54
C GLU A 106 -24.84 6.41 1.72
N LEU A 107 -23.64 6.51 2.35
CA LEU A 107 -22.36 6.45 1.64
C LEU A 107 -21.98 5.01 1.24
N ILE A 108 -21.42 4.89 0.06
CA ILE A 108 -20.88 3.65 -0.51
C ILE A 108 -19.36 3.75 -0.54
N MET A 109 -18.69 2.96 0.27
CA MET A 109 -17.23 2.81 0.23
C MET A 109 -16.84 1.79 -0.84
N GLY A 110 -15.99 2.18 -1.78
CA GLY A 110 -15.32 1.29 -2.70
C GLY A 110 -13.95 0.88 -2.17
N VAL A 111 -13.60 -0.40 -2.26
CA VAL A 111 -12.24 -0.90 -2.00
C VAL A 111 -11.69 -1.52 -3.27
N ALA A 112 -10.66 -0.90 -3.86
CA ALA A 112 -9.94 -1.40 -5.03
C ALA A 112 -8.61 -2.01 -4.57
N ASP A 113 -8.66 -3.25 -4.07
CA ASP A 113 -7.47 -3.95 -3.59
C ASP A 113 -6.78 -4.69 -4.74
N GLY A 114 -5.44 -4.62 -4.81
CA GLY A 114 -4.67 -5.30 -5.84
C GLY A 114 -4.61 -6.82 -5.69
N GLY A 115 -5.03 -7.33 -4.54
CA GLY A 115 -5.11 -8.76 -4.25
C GLY A 115 -5.01 -9.09 -2.77
N ARG A 116 -5.64 -10.20 -2.38
CA ARG A 116 -5.65 -10.72 -1.00
C ARG A 116 -4.93 -12.07 -0.87
N GLY A 117 -3.89 -12.29 -1.69
CA GLY A 117 -3.20 -13.57 -1.77
C GLY A 117 -2.28 -13.89 -0.60
N ASN A 118 -1.89 -12.91 0.21
CA ASN A 118 -1.10 -13.10 1.42
C ASN A 118 -1.80 -12.55 2.67
N VAL A 119 -1.33 -12.98 3.84
CA VAL A 119 -1.95 -12.63 5.12
C VAL A 119 -1.88 -11.13 5.40
N TRP A 120 -0.79 -10.46 5.05
CA TRP A 120 -0.68 -9.01 5.23
C TRP A 120 -1.81 -8.26 4.52
N ARG A 121 -2.11 -8.62 3.25
CA ARG A 121 -3.21 -8.04 2.47
C ARG A 121 -4.57 -8.37 3.05
N GLN A 122 -4.74 -9.60 3.51
CA GLN A 122 -5.99 -10.04 4.14
C GLN A 122 -6.27 -9.20 5.39
N VAL A 123 -5.29 -9.05 6.27
CA VAL A 123 -5.42 -8.24 7.48
C VAL A 123 -5.67 -6.77 7.14
N THR A 124 -4.93 -6.21 6.18
CA THR A 124 -5.12 -4.81 5.72
C THR A 124 -6.54 -4.56 5.20
N HIS A 125 -7.13 -5.52 4.49
CA HIS A 125 -8.51 -5.42 4.03
C HIS A 125 -9.51 -5.44 5.20
N MET A 126 -9.30 -6.31 6.20
CA MET A 126 -10.14 -6.34 7.40
C MET A 126 -10.00 -5.05 8.23
N GLU A 127 -8.80 -4.47 8.30
CA GLU A 127 -8.59 -3.15 8.93
C GLU A 127 -9.47 -2.08 8.29
N ALA A 128 -9.56 -2.05 6.95
CA ALA A 128 -10.42 -1.12 6.23
C ALA A 128 -11.91 -1.34 6.53
N ILE A 129 -12.35 -2.61 6.55
CA ILE A 129 -13.74 -2.96 6.88
C ILE A 129 -14.08 -2.51 8.29
N LEU A 130 -13.27 -2.87 9.29
CA LEU A 130 -13.50 -2.50 10.69
C LEU A 130 -13.53 -0.99 10.87
N GLN A 131 -12.68 -0.24 10.17
CA GLN A 131 -12.71 1.22 10.21
C GLN A 131 -14.00 1.78 9.64
N ALA A 132 -14.45 1.25 8.49
CA ALA A 132 -15.70 1.68 7.87
C ALA A 132 -16.90 1.46 8.79
N LEU A 133 -16.92 0.36 9.55
CA LEU A 133 -17.99 0.06 10.50
C LEU A 133 -18.05 1.03 11.70
N THR A 134 -17.00 1.84 11.93
CA THR A 134 -17.03 2.89 12.96
C THR A 134 -17.72 4.18 12.49
N TYR A 135 -18.04 4.28 11.18
CA TYR A 135 -18.69 5.44 10.58
C TYR A 135 -20.14 5.12 10.21
N PRO A 136 -21.12 5.66 10.96
CA PRO A 136 -22.54 5.37 10.70
C PRO A 136 -23.03 5.91 9.35
N GLU A 137 -22.30 6.80 8.71
CA GLU A 137 -22.61 7.35 7.38
C GLU A 137 -22.34 6.35 6.26
N ILE A 138 -21.44 5.36 6.47
CA ILE A 138 -21.14 4.31 5.49
C ILE A 138 -22.18 3.21 5.60
N GLY A 139 -23.09 3.13 4.63
CA GLY A 139 -24.14 2.11 4.57
C GLY A 139 -23.75 0.87 3.78
N THR A 140 -22.83 0.99 2.84
CA THR A 140 -22.45 -0.13 1.96
C THR A 140 -20.94 -0.15 1.73
N ILE A 141 -20.36 -1.34 1.73
CA ILE A 141 -18.97 -1.57 1.33
C ILE A 141 -18.97 -2.45 0.07
N ILE A 142 -18.26 -2.02 -0.97
CA ILE A 142 -18.06 -2.80 -2.19
C ILE A 142 -16.57 -3.07 -2.36
N SER A 143 -16.18 -4.33 -2.24
CA SER A 143 -14.77 -4.76 -2.35
C SER A 143 -14.50 -5.39 -3.70
N ARG A 144 -13.44 -4.95 -4.34
CA ARG A 144 -12.89 -5.52 -5.56
C ARG A 144 -11.44 -5.92 -5.33
N ASP A 145 -11.10 -7.09 -5.83
CA ASP A 145 -9.83 -7.75 -5.60
C ASP A 145 -9.35 -8.34 -6.93
N ALA A 146 -8.30 -7.76 -7.49
CA ALA A 146 -7.70 -8.21 -8.75
C ALA A 146 -7.00 -9.59 -8.63
N GLN A 147 -7.00 -10.20 -7.45
CA GLN A 147 -6.48 -11.54 -7.16
C GLN A 147 -5.04 -11.78 -7.64
N TRP A 148 -4.17 -10.79 -7.48
CA TRP A 148 -2.79 -10.82 -7.98
C TRP A 148 -2.70 -11.02 -9.50
N ASP A 149 -3.76 -10.64 -10.24
CA ASP A 149 -3.68 -10.67 -11.69
C ASP A 149 -2.61 -9.68 -12.14
N GLU A 150 -1.65 -10.17 -12.91
CA GLU A 150 -0.58 -9.34 -13.46
C GLU A 150 -1.09 -8.41 -14.57
N ASP A 151 -2.34 -8.61 -15.02
CA ASP A 151 -2.96 -7.77 -16.05
C ASP A 151 -3.54 -6.49 -15.42
N PRO A 152 -2.93 -5.32 -15.64
CA PRO A 152 -3.46 -4.05 -15.14
C PRO A 152 -4.90 -3.78 -15.57
N ALA A 153 -5.36 -4.39 -16.66
CA ALA A 153 -6.73 -4.22 -17.13
C ALA A 153 -7.78 -4.76 -16.14
N VAL A 154 -7.42 -5.75 -15.32
CA VAL A 154 -8.32 -6.26 -14.25
C VAL A 154 -8.46 -5.21 -13.16
N ALA A 155 -7.35 -4.65 -12.66
CA ALA A 155 -7.37 -3.61 -11.63
C ALA A 155 -8.08 -2.33 -12.13
N GLU A 156 -7.85 -1.92 -13.39
CA GLU A 156 -8.61 -0.83 -13.99
C GLU A 156 -10.11 -1.12 -14.09
N ALA A 157 -10.49 -2.35 -14.48
CA ALA A 157 -11.89 -2.74 -14.55
C ALA A 157 -12.56 -2.74 -13.17
N ASP A 158 -11.83 -3.07 -12.12
CA ASP A 158 -12.33 -3.03 -10.74
C ASP A 158 -12.60 -1.60 -10.28
N ILE A 159 -11.70 -0.65 -10.53
CA ILE A 159 -11.95 0.77 -10.25
C ILE A 159 -13.16 1.28 -11.03
N ARG A 160 -13.24 1.00 -12.35
CA ARG A 160 -14.40 1.40 -13.18
C ARG A 160 -15.70 0.74 -12.73
N PHE A 161 -15.65 -0.48 -12.21
CA PHE A 161 -16.82 -1.13 -11.60
C PHE A 161 -17.30 -0.36 -10.39
N LEU A 162 -16.42 0.07 -9.48
CA LEU A 162 -16.77 0.87 -8.32
C LEU A 162 -17.40 2.21 -8.72
N ILE A 163 -16.83 2.89 -9.73
CA ILE A 163 -17.41 4.11 -10.31
C ILE A 163 -18.84 3.85 -10.80
N GLN A 164 -19.05 2.78 -11.58
CA GLN A 164 -20.37 2.42 -12.12
C GLN A 164 -21.38 2.03 -11.05
N ARG A 165 -20.92 1.51 -9.92
CA ARG A 165 -21.76 1.17 -8.76
C ARG A 165 -22.09 2.37 -7.91
N GLY A 166 -21.53 3.55 -8.22
CA GLY A 166 -21.79 4.79 -7.52
C GLY A 166 -21.10 4.85 -6.15
N ALA A 167 -19.87 4.34 -6.06
CA ALA A 167 -19.06 4.56 -4.86
C ALA A 167 -18.92 6.07 -4.62
N ASP A 168 -19.07 6.49 -3.37
CA ASP A 168 -18.88 7.90 -2.97
C ASP A 168 -17.41 8.24 -2.79
N PHE A 169 -16.60 7.26 -2.43
CA PHE A 169 -15.14 7.33 -2.40
C PHE A 169 -14.53 5.93 -2.62
N ILE A 170 -13.27 5.90 -3.04
CA ILE A 170 -12.52 4.66 -3.25
C ILE A 170 -11.21 4.72 -2.48
N ILE A 171 -10.95 3.70 -1.67
CA ILE A 171 -9.62 3.42 -1.13
C ILE A 171 -9.01 2.24 -1.88
N GLY A 172 -7.69 2.13 -1.91
CA GLY A 172 -7.09 1.00 -2.64
C GLY A 172 -5.60 0.88 -2.49
N TYR A 173 -5.08 -0.20 -3.05
CA TYR A 173 -3.65 -0.46 -3.13
C TYR A 173 -3.24 -0.55 -4.61
N PRO A 174 -2.56 0.47 -5.16
CA PRO A 174 -2.26 0.57 -6.58
C PRO A 174 -1.03 -0.28 -6.99
N ASP A 175 -1.14 -1.62 -6.88
CA ASP A 175 -0.05 -2.54 -7.21
C ASP A 175 0.54 -2.33 -8.59
N GLN A 176 -0.30 -1.97 -9.55
CA GLN A 176 0.05 -1.81 -10.95
C GLN A 176 0.65 -0.43 -11.29
N GLY A 177 0.82 0.43 -10.27
CA GLY A 177 1.43 1.75 -10.42
C GLY A 177 0.76 2.59 -11.50
N THR A 178 1.54 3.20 -12.38
CA THR A 178 1.03 4.07 -13.46
C THR A 178 0.15 3.36 -14.49
N ASN A 179 0.15 2.03 -14.54
CA ASN A 179 -0.68 1.29 -15.48
C ASN A 179 -2.18 1.41 -15.20
N ILE A 180 -2.58 1.77 -13.97
CA ILE A 180 -3.99 1.99 -13.61
C ILE A 180 -4.35 3.48 -13.47
N ALA A 181 -3.43 4.38 -13.80
CA ALA A 181 -3.61 5.83 -13.68
C ALA A 181 -4.88 6.32 -14.41
N GLY A 182 -5.19 5.74 -15.58
CA GLY A 182 -6.38 6.12 -16.36
C GLY A 182 -7.68 5.92 -15.59
N ALA A 183 -7.84 4.80 -14.88
CA ALA A 183 -9.05 4.51 -14.11
C ALA A 183 -9.15 5.38 -12.85
N ILE A 184 -8.02 5.72 -12.22
CA ILE A 184 -7.97 6.64 -11.07
C ILE A 184 -8.41 8.04 -11.50
N LEU A 185 -7.88 8.56 -12.62
CA LEU A 185 -8.30 9.85 -13.17
C LEU A 185 -9.80 9.87 -13.58
N GLU A 186 -10.34 8.73 -14.04
CA GLU A 186 -11.77 8.59 -14.31
C GLU A 186 -12.61 8.70 -13.02
N ALA A 187 -12.15 8.15 -11.89
CA ALA A 187 -12.83 8.26 -10.59
C ALA A 187 -12.85 9.73 -10.12
N GLU A 188 -11.71 10.40 -10.11
CA GLU A 188 -11.61 11.80 -9.71
C GLU A 188 -12.43 12.73 -10.63
N ALA A 189 -12.41 12.48 -11.96
CA ALA A 189 -13.24 13.23 -12.91
C ALA A 189 -14.76 13.01 -12.70
N ALA A 190 -15.15 11.89 -12.10
CA ALA A 190 -16.52 11.60 -11.69
C ALA A 190 -16.87 12.23 -10.32
N GLY A 191 -15.93 12.89 -9.65
CA GLY A 191 -16.08 13.43 -8.29
C GLY A 191 -16.02 12.37 -7.21
N ILE A 192 -15.37 11.24 -7.48
CA ILE A 192 -15.19 10.13 -6.54
C ILE A 192 -13.74 10.16 -6.05
N PRO A 193 -13.48 10.60 -4.80
CA PRO A 193 -12.15 10.65 -4.24
C PRO A 193 -11.45 9.29 -4.26
N TYR A 194 -10.19 9.26 -4.71
CA TYR A 194 -9.35 8.06 -4.66
C TYR A 194 -8.21 8.28 -3.66
N ILE A 195 -8.13 7.43 -2.64
CA ILE A 195 -7.13 7.53 -1.58
C ILE A 195 -6.40 6.19 -1.45
N PRO A 196 -5.25 6.02 -2.10
CA PRO A 196 -4.44 4.83 -1.96
C PRO A 196 -3.75 4.78 -0.59
N TYR A 197 -3.46 3.57 -0.14
CA TYR A 197 -2.76 3.31 1.10
C TYR A 197 -1.58 2.36 0.91
N SER A 198 -0.56 2.51 1.74
CA SER A 198 0.57 1.59 1.97
C SER A 198 1.45 1.28 0.75
N ALA A 199 0.95 1.38 -0.47
CA ALA A 199 1.69 1.09 -1.70
C ALA A 199 2.56 2.25 -2.18
N GLY A 200 2.48 3.38 -1.49
CA GLY A 200 3.08 4.59 -2.00
C GLY A 200 2.30 5.17 -3.19
N TYR A 201 2.98 5.91 -4.01
CA TYR A 201 2.41 6.70 -5.10
C TYR A 201 1.88 5.87 -6.27
N VAL A 202 1.03 6.46 -7.09
CA VAL A 202 0.68 5.94 -8.42
C VAL A 202 1.78 6.34 -9.40
N GLY A 203 2.89 5.62 -9.35
CA GLY A 203 4.18 6.02 -9.93
C GLY A 203 4.97 6.92 -8.97
N LEU A 204 6.30 6.84 -8.99
CA LEU A 204 7.13 7.70 -8.14
C LEU A 204 7.16 9.14 -8.68
N PRO A 205 7.20 10.15 -7.80
CA PRO A 205 7.33 11.55 -8.21
C PRO A 205 8.48 11.75 -9.20
N GLY A 206 8.16 12.30 -10.38
CA GLY A 206 9.10 12.54 -11.47
C GLY A 206 9.23 11.42 -12.50
N ASP A 207 8.64 10.27 -12.29
CA ASP A 207 8.55 9.21 -13.29
C ASP A 207 7.48 9.56 -14.36
N GLU A 208 7.65 9.05 -15.58
CA GLU A 208 6.70 9.31 -16.67
C GLU A 208 5.34 8.66 -16.35
N GLY A 209 4.28 9.46 -16.38
CA GLY A 209 2.92 9.01 -16.11
C GLY A 209 2.58 8.88 -14.63
N ALA A 210 3.47 9.29 -13.72
CA ALA A 210 3.16 9.36 -12.30
C ALA A 210 2.05 10.39 -12.04
N LEU A 211 1.10 10.03 -11.18
CA LEU A 211 0.04 10.91 -10.72
C LEU A 211 0.50 11.68 -9.46
N ILE A 212 0.00 12.89 -9.32
CA ILE A 212 0.35 13.81 -8.22
C ILE A 212 -0.78 13.81 -7.19
N PRO A 213 -0.51 13.40 -5.92
CA PRO A 213 -1.51 13.48 -4.86
C PRO A 213 -1.94 14.94 -4.62
N GLY A 214 -3.22 15.17 -4.38
CA GLY A 214 -3.82 16.49 -4.23
C GLY A 214 -4.08 17.23 -5.56
N GLU A 215 -3.59 16.72 -6.71
CA GLU A 215 -3.85 17.28 -8.04
C GLU A 215 -4.59 16.27 -8.93
N ASP A 216 -4.07 15.05 -9.06
CA ASP A 216 -4.59 13.99 -9.93
C ASP A 216 -5.45 12.98 -9.18
N TYR A 217 -5.27 12.87 -7.88
CA TYR A 217 -6.09 12.10 -6.96
C TYR A 217 -6.06 12.73 -5.56
N THR A 218 -7.06 12.44 -4.74
CA THR A 218 -7.36 13.22 -3.52
C THR A 218 -6.21 13.27 -2.53
N ALA A 219 -5.67 12.13 -2.11
CA ALA A 219 -4.58 12.06 -1.14
C ALA A 219 -3.92 10.68 -1.20
N ILE A 220 -2.77 10.54 -0.53
CA ILE A 220 -2.08 9.26 -0.32
C ILE A 220 -1.80 9.04 1.17
N VAL A 221 -1.97 7.81 1.64
CA VAL A 221 -1.54 7.34 2.95
C VAL A 221 -0.37 6.39 2.79
N GLY A 222 0.76 6.72 3.36
CA GLY A 222 1.95 5.88 3.22
C GLY A 222 3.09 6.31 4.12
N GLU A 223 4.22 5.64 3.98
CA GLU A 223 5.46 5.95 4.67
C GLU A 223 6.35 6.82 3.76
N ASP A 224 7.32 7.51 4.35
CA ASP A 224 8.44 8.09 3.60
C ASP A 224 9.32 6.96 3.06
N LEU A 225 9.14 6.64 1.77
CA LEU A 225 9.85 5.53 1.13
C LEU A 225 11.36 5.75 1.05
N CYS A 226 11.78 7.02 0.96
CA CYS A 226 13.20 7.31 0.92
C CYS A 226 13.82 7.14 2.30
N ALA A 227 13.20 7.66 3.35
CA ALA A 227 13.63 7.44 4.73
C ALA A 227 13.64 5.94 5.10
N LEU A 228 12.68 5.16 4.59
CA LEU A 228 12.67 3.70 4.75
C LEU A 228 13.91 3.07 4.09
N GLY A 229 14.19 3.39 2.83
CA GLY A 229 15.35 2.86 2.11
C GLY A 229 16.68 3.28 2.75
N GLU A 230 16.81 4.52 3.19
CA GLU A 230 17.99 5.02 3.90
C GLU A 230 18.20 4.31 5.24
N SER A 231 17.11 4.03 5.99
CA SER A 231 17.21 3.28 7.25
C SER A 231 17.63 1.83 7.03
N PHE A 232 17.17 1.19 5.95
CA PHE A 232 17.65 -0.14 5.53
C PHE A 232 19.13 -0.10 5.19
N ALA A 233 19.57 0.91 4.43
CA ALA A 233 20.98 1.07 4.08
C ALA A 233 21.82 1.31 5.33
N GLN A 234 21.35 2.13 6.29
CA GLN A 234 22.07 2.37 7.53
C GLN A 234 22.36 1.06 8.27
N VAL A 235 21.31 0.24 8.51
CA VAL A 235 21.49 -1.05 9.20
C VAL A 235 22.45 -1.95 8.43
N LEU A 236 22.28 -2.11 7.11
CA LEU A 236 23.14 -2.99 6.32
C LEU A 236 24.58 -2.49 6.27
N ASN A 237 24.81 -1.18 6.23
CA ASN A 237 26.15 -0.60 6.30
C ASN A 237 26.82 -0.87 7.65
N GLU A 238 26.11 -0.77 8.76
CA GLU A 238 26.61 -0.99 10.11
C GLU A 238 26.89 -2.47 10.39
N GLU A 239 25.95 -3.34 10.06
CA GLU A 239 25.99 -4.76 10.43
C GLU A 239 26.79 -5.62 9.41
N VAL A 240 26.66 -5.35 8.12
CA VAL A 240 27.39 -6.09 7.07
C VAL A 240 28.80 -5.54 6.90
N GLY A 241 28.96 -4.22 6.88
CA GLY A 241 30.24 -3.52 6.74
C GLY A 241 30.93 -3.76 5.39
N GLN A 242 31.15 -5.02 5.02
CA GLN A 242 31.67 -5.46 3.71
C GLN A 242 31.06 -6.80 3.30
N GLY A 243 30.50 -6.86 2.10
CA GLY A 243 29.92 -8.10 1.56
C GLY A 243 28.79 -7.86 0.57
N GLN A 244 28.24 -8.95 0.09
CA GLN A 244 27.10 -8.89 -0.80
C GLN A 244 25.78 -8.94 -0.04
N ILE A 245 24.78 -8.22 -0.57
CA ILE A 245 23.43 -8.21 -0.05
C ILE A 245 22.42 -8.54 -1.15
N GLY A 246 21.33 -9.23 -0.79
CA GLY A 246 20.19 -9.45 -1.66
C GLY A 246 19.14 -8.36 -1.45
N ILE A 247 18.54 -7.83 -2.52
CA ILE A 247 17.44 -6.86 -2.47
C ILE A 247 16.24 -7.47 -3.19
N MET A 248 15.12 -7.60 -2.49
CA MET A 248 13.88 -8.15 -3.04
C MET A 248 12.75 -7.13 -2.90
N GLY A 249 11.80 -7.16 -3.82
CA GLY A 249 10.61 -6.34 -3.81
C GLY A 249 9.39 -7.12 -4.28
N GLY A 250 8.28 -6.41 -4.43
CA GLY A 250 7.00 -6.98 -4.84
C GLY A 250 6.81 -7.06 -6.35
N THR A 251 5.72 -6.47 -6.82
CA THR A 251 5.32 -6.45 -8.23
C THR A 251 6.17 -5.44 -9.03
N PRO A 252 6.62 -5.79 -10.25
CA PRO A 252 7.33 -4.85 -11.10
C PRO A 252 6.54 -3.56 -11.34
N GLY A 253 7.19 -2.42 -11.18
CA GLY A 253 6.57 -1.10 -11.35
C GLY A 253 5.76 -0.60 -10.13
N ASN A 254 5.69 -1.38 -9.06
CA ASN A 254 5.10 -0.93 -7.81
C ASN A 254 5.95 0.17 -7.18
N ALA A 255 5.32 1.30 -6.85
CA ALA A 255 6.02 2.48 -6.33
C ALA A 255 6.62 2.28 -4.94
N LEU A 256 6.01 1.44 -4.08
CA LEU A 256 6.56 1.09 -2.78
C LEU A 256 7.96 0.49 -2.96
N SER A 257 8.03 -0.65 -3.67
CA SER A 257 9.31 -1.35 -3.89
C SER A 257 10.35 -0.45 -4.58
N ALA A 258 9.98 0.22 -5.66
CA ALA A 258 10.87 1.08 -6.41
C ALA A 258 11.40 2.26 -5.59
N GLY A 259 10.56 2.84 -4.72
CA GLY A 259 10.90 4.01 -3.91
C GLY A 259 11.97 3.71 -2.88
N TRP A 260 11.73 2.76 -1.97
CA TRP A 260 12.71 2.45 -0.94
C TRP A 260 13.99 1.80 -1.52
N GLN A 261 13.88 0.97 -2.57
CA GLN A 261 15.03 0.33 -3.20
C GLN A 261 15.97 1.34 -3.85
N ARG A 262 15.45 2.40 -4.47
CA ARG A 262 16.25 3.49 -5.04
C ARG A 262 17.08 4.16 -3.95
N CYS A 263 16.44 4.63 -2.88
CA CYS A 263 17.12 5.33 -1.79
C CYS A 263 18.06 4.42 -0.99
N LEU A 264 17.71 3.14 -0.81
CA LEU A 264 18.63 2.15 -0.22
C LEU A 264 19.92 2.04 -1.05
N GLN A 265 19.80 1.83 -2.38
CA GLN A 265 20.97 1.63 -3.24
C GLN A 265 21.87 2.88 -3.28
N ASP A 266 21.26 4.08 -3.27
CA ASP A 266 21.99 5.36 -3.24
C ASP A 266 22.73 5.59 -1.92
N ALA A 267 22.23 5.04 -0.80
CA ALA A 267 22.76 5.19 0.54
C ALA A 267 23.74 4.07 0.97
N LEU A 268 23.93 3.03 0.15
CA LEU A 268 24.87 1.95 0.46
C LEU A 268 26.32 2.47 0.56
N ALA A 269 27.01 2.07 1.62
CA ALA A 269 28.44 2.37 1.80
C ALA A 269 29.30 1.59 0.80
N SER A 270 30.47 2.15 0.49
CA SER A 270 31.47 1.44 -0.32
C SER A 270 31.90 0.14 0.36
N GLY A 271 31.63 -0.98 -0.29
CA GLY A 271 31.92 -2.33 0.20
C GLY A 271 30.69 -3.17 0.54
N VAL A 272 29.52 -2.56 0.66
CA VAL A 272 28.25 -3.27 0.70
C VAL A 272 27.64 -3.24 -0.73
N GLU A 273 27.58 -4.38 -1.38
CA GLU A 273 27.27 -4.45 -2.80
C GLU A 273 26.06 -5.38 -3.05
N PRO A 274 25.04 -4.93 -3.81
CA PRO A 274 23.98 -5.83 -4.23
C PRO A 274 24.50 -7.00 -5.08
N VAL A 275 23.97 -8.21 -4.88
CA VAL A 275 24.30 -9.41 -5.70
C VAL A 275 23.84 -9.27 -7.15
N GLY A 276 23.01 -8.27 -7.45
CA GLY A 276 22.44 -7.95 -8.75
C GLY A 276 21.39 -6.87 -8.63
N PRO A 277 20.61 -6.61 -9.68
CA PRO A 277 19.45 -5.73 -9.57
C PRO A 277 18.44 -6.29 -8.55
N PRO A 278 17.62 -5.45 -7.93
CA PRO A 278 16.51 -5.90 -7.09
C PRO A 278 15.65 -6.96 -7.80
N ALA A 279 15.24 -7.98 -7.08
CA ALA A 279 14.42 -9.06 -7.63
C ALA A 279 12.94 -8.85 -7.29
N ASP A 280 12.09 -8.99 -8.29
CA ASP A 280 10.63 -8.95 -8.11
C ASP A 280 10.15 -10.33 -7.65
N THR A 281 9.47 -10.36 -6.50
CA THR A 281 8.96 -11.60 -5.89
C THR A 281 7.44 -11.66 -5.87
N TYR A 282 6.75 -10.58 -6.27
CA TYR A 282 5.28 -10.45 -6.23
C TYR A 282 4.70 -10.67 -4.82
N TRP A 283 5.53 -10.55 -3.76
CA TRP A 283 5.21 -10.93 -2.38
C TRP A 283 4.75 -12.39 -2.25
N VAL A 284 5.21 -13.25 -3.14
CA VAL A 284 4.94 -14.70 -3.13
C VAL A 284 6.11 -15.42 -2.49
N ASN A 285 5.84 -16.18 -1.43
CA ASN A 285 6.85 -16.85 -0.63
C ASN A 285 7.76 -17.77 -1.45
N ASP A 286 7.19 -18.55 -2.37
CA ASP A 286 7.95 -19.45 -3.25
C ASP A 286 8.91 -18.69 -4.17
N PHE A 287 8.53 -17.50 -4.66
CA PHE A 287 9.42 -16.70 -5.51
C PHE A 287 10.57 -16.10 -4.70
N ALA A 288 10.31 -15.66 -3.46
CA ALA A 288 11.37 -15.22 -2.56
C ALA A 288 12.36 -16.35 -2.26
N LEU A 289 11.87 -17.57 -1.96
CA LEU A 289 12.71 -18.76 -1.77
C LEU A 289 13.56 -19.06 -3.00
N GLN A 290 12.96 -19.14 -4.20
CA GLN A 290 13.70 -19.43 -5.44
C GLN A 290 14.76 -18.37 -5.75
N THR A 291 14.46 -17.11 -5.42
CA THR A 291 15.39 -15.98 -5.59
C THR A 291 16.63 -16.18 -4.72
N VAL A 292 16.44 -16.43 -3.43
CA VAL A 292 17.56 -16.63 -2.48
C VAL A 292 18.32 -17.91 -2.78
N LEU A 293 17.64 -19.01 -3.14
CA LEU A 293 18.29 -20.23 -3.63
C LEU A 293 19.19 -19.95 -4.85
N GLY A 294 18.69 -19.17 -5.80
CA GLY A 294 19.43 -18.79 -7.00
C GLY A 294 20.67 -17.94 -6.70
N TRP A 295 20.59 -17.05 -5.71
CA TRP A 295 21.73 -16.24 -5.27
C TRP A 295 22.76 -17.07 -4.50
N LEU A 296 22.35 -17.81 -3.47
CA LEU A 296 23.25 -18.64 -2.64
C LEU A 296 23.93 -19.74 -3.43
N SER A 297 23.29 -20.28 -4.47
CA SER A 297 23.91 -21.26 -5.38
C SER A 297 25.10 -20.67 -6.18
N LYS A 298 25.12 -19.33 -6.37
CA LYS A 298 26.22 -18.64 -7.08
C LYS A 298 27.26 -18.11 -6.10
N ASP A 299 26.84 -17.55 -4.98
CA ASP A 299 27.70 -17.08 -3.91
C ASP A 299 27.09 -17.42 -2.54
N PRO A 300 27.68 -18.38 -1.81
CA PRO A 300 27.17 -18.75 -0.49
C PRO A 300 27.49 -17.75 0.61
N ASN A 301 28.18 -16.62 0.31
CA ASN A 301 28.65 -15.65 1.30
C ASN A 301 27.82 -14.37 1.30
N ILE A 302 26.53 -14.41 0.97
CA ILE A 302 25.65 -13.27 1.08
C ILE A 302 25.49 -12.93 2.56
N LYS A 303 25.70 -11.65 2.92
CA LYS A 303 25.77 -11.17 4.30
C LYS A 303 24.52 -10.42 4.76
N GLY A 304 23.65 -10.05 3.85
CA GLY A 304 22.45 -9.32 4.23
C GLY A 304 21.35 -9.42 3.19
N TYR A 305 20.14 -9.11 3.63
CA TYR A 305 18.95 -9.03 2.77
C TYR A 305 18.12 -7.83 3.15
N ALA A 306 17.59 -7.13 2.14
CA ALA A 306 16.54 -6.14 2.28
C ALA A 306 15.30 -6.65 1.55
N TYR A 307 14.19 -6.70 2.27
CA TYR A 307 12.90 -7.10 1.72
C TYR A 307 11.76 -6.43 2.49
N GLU A 308 10.69 -6.07 1.81
CA GLU A 308 9.56 -5.40 2.44
C GLU A 308 8.53 -6.33 3.09
N TYR A 309 8.71 -7.68 2.97
CA TYR A 309 7.72 -8.67 3.40
C TYR A 309 8.38 -9.75 4.29
N ALA A 310 8.07 -9.73 5.59
CA ALA A 310 8.73 -10.58 6.58
C ALA A 310 8.36 -12.07 6.43
N ASP A 311 7.10 -12.41 6.14
CA ASP A 311 6.70 -13.81 5.93
C ASP A 311 7.34 -14.40 4.65
N GLY A 312 7.48 -13.60 3.60
CA GLY A 312 8.26 -13.98 2.42
C GLY A 312 9.73 -14.18 2.73
N MET A 313 10.31 -13.35 3.62
CA MET A 313 11.69 -13.51 4.05
C MET A 313 11.87 -14.75 4.92
N PHE A 314 10.93 -15.05 5.81
CA PHE A 314 10.93 -16.30 6.57
C PHE A 314 11.07 -17.53 5.66
N THR A 315 10.23 -17.61 4.65
CA THR A 315 10.28 -18.70 3.66
C THR A 315 11.59 -18.67 2.85
N ALA A 316 12.07 -17.49 2.47
CA ALA A 316 13.33 -17.34 1.71
C ALA A 316 14.55 -17.85 2.47
N LEU A 317 14.56 -17.75 3.80
CA LEU A 317 15.66 -18.27 4.64
C LEU A 317 15.73 -19.79 4.67
N ASP A 318 14.71 -20.53 4.24
CA ASP A 318 14.80 -21.98 4.05
C ASP A 318 15.82 -22.36 2.96
N ALA A 319 16.19 -21.43 2.09
CA ALA A 319 17.26 -21.65 1.09
C ALA A 319 18.61 -22.04 1.72
N TYR A 320 18.93 -21.48 2.89
CA TYR A 320 20.13 -21.83 3.64
C TYR A 320 20.10 -23.29 4.09
N LYS A 321 18.97 -23.74 4.57
CA LYS A 321 18.75 -25.11 5.01
C LYS A 321 18.75 -26.08 3.84
N GLU A 322 18.14 -25.73 2.71
CA GLU A 322 18.12 -26.58 1.51
C GLU A 322 19.52 -26.78 0.91
N LEU A 323 20.38 -25.78 1.02
CA LEU A 323 21.75 -25.82 0.49
C LEU A 323 22.80 -26.27 1.52
N ASP A 324 22.39 -26.60 2.75
CA ASP A 324 23.29 -26.95 3.87
C ASP A 324 24.33 -25.83 4.13
N ILE A 325 23.88 -24.57 4.06
CA ILE A 325 24.66 -23.37 4.36
C ILE A 325 24.20 -22.83 5.72
N PRO A 326 25.11 -22.46 6.63
CA PRO A 326 24.70 -21.82 7.88
C PRO A 326 24.18 -20.39 7.61
N VAL A 327 23.07 -20.02 8.27
CA VAL A 327 22.48 -18.66 8.17
C VAL A 327 23.20 -17.66 9.08
N GLU A 328 24.21 -18.13 9.81
CA GLU A 328 24.98 -17.35 10.77
C GLU A 328 25.63 -16.11 10.15
N ASP A 329 25.73 -15.04 10.93
CA ASP A 329 26.29 -13.76 10.49
C ASP A 329 25.55 -13.08 9.33
N THR A 330 24.26 -13.41 9.12
CA THR A 330 23.41 -12.75 8.12
C THR A 330 22.57 -11.67 8.79
N THR A 331 22.43 -10.52 8.16
CA THR A 331 21.56 -9.42 8.59
C THR A 331 20.36 -9.31 7.66
N VAL A 332 19.18 -9.32 8.24
CA VAL A 332 17.92 -9.18 7.52
C VAL A 332 17.26 -7.86 7.91
N VAL A 333 16.88 -7.05 6.91
CA VAL A 333 16.05 -5.87 7.13
C VAL A 333 14.72 -6.06 6.39
N VAL A 334 13.60 -5.89 7.12
CA VAL A 334 12.25 -6.03 6.58
C VAL A 334 11.38 -4.83 6.94
N ARG A 335 10.38 -4.53 6.10
CA ARG A 335 9.43 -3.47 6.36
C ARG A 335 8.28 -3.94 7.25
N THR A 336 7.77 -5.14 7.02
CA THR A 336 6.63 -5.68 7.77
C THR A 336 7.09 -6.52 8.96
N ASP A 337 6.16 -6.94 9.79
CA ASP A 337 6.41 -7.55 11.10
C ASP A 337 5.60 -8.82 11.35
N GLU A 338 5.43 -9.62 10.29
CA GLU A 338 4.77 -10.92 10.44
C GLU A 338 5.54 -11.81 11.43
N GLN A 339 4.79 -12.36 12.36
CA GLN A 339 5.28 -13.12 13.53
C GLN A 339 6.04 -14.40 13.15
N THR A 340 5.78 -14.96 11.94
CA THR A 340 6.47 -16.16 11.46
C THR A 340 7.99 -16.00 11.49
N LEU A 341 8.50 -14.88 10.97
CA LEU A 341 9.92 -14.59 10.93
C LEU A 341 10.49 -14.40 12.36
N PHE A 342 9.79 -13.63 13.19
CA PHE A 342 10.27 -13.25 14.51
C PHE A 342 10.21 -14.41 15.50
N CYS A 343 9.14 -15.20 15.46
CA CYS A 343 9.01 -16.37 16.31
C CYS A 343 9.96 -17.50 15.89
N ASP A 344 10.24 -17.69 14.60
CA ASP A 344 11.27 -18.61 14.16
C ASP A 344 12.65 -18.20 14.68
N TRP A 345 13.00 -16.90 14.55
CA TRP A 345 14.26 -16.36 15.07
C TRP A 345 14.40 -16.59 16.57
N MET A 346 13.35 -16.32 17.35
CA MET A 346 13.34 -16.54 18.81
C MET A 346 13.49 -18.03 19.16
N GLN A 347 12.80 -18.94 18.45
CA GLN A 347 12.83 -20.38 18.72
C GLN A 347 14.17 -21.04 18.40
N ARG A 348 14.96 -20.52 17.50
CA ARG A 348 16.31 -21.02 17.19
C ARG A 348 17.27 -20.93 18.36
N ASN A 349 16.91 -20.20 19.42
CA ASN A 349 17.55 -20.12 20.74
C ASN A 349 19.05 -19.73 20.73
N GLU A 350 19.59 -19.49 19.57
CA GLU A 350 20.87 -18.85 19.31
C GLU A 350 20.60 -17.89 18.15
N PRO A 351 20.55 -16.57 18.37
CA PRO A 351 20.38 -15.63 17.31
C PRO A 351 21.60 -15.72 16.38
N SER A 352 21.50 -16.63 15.43
CA SER A 352 22.55 -16.86 14.46
C SER A 352 22.55 -15.78 13.37
N TYR A 353 21.48 -14.98 13.28
CA TYR A 353 21.34 -13.87 12.35
C TYR A 353 20.57 -12.72 13.01
N ASN A 354 20.76 -11.51 12.49
CA ASN A 354 20.10 -10.31 13.00
C ASN A 354 18.88 -9.97 12.14
N ILE A 355 17.79 -9.53 12.77
CA ILE A 355 16.62 -9.01 12.08
C ILE A 355 16.37 -7.59 12.56
N PHE A 356 16.13 -6.69 11.61
CA PHE A 356 15.63 -5.34 11.85
C PHE A 356 14.37 -5.11 11.04
N PHE A 357 13.41 -4.35 11.57
CA PHE A 357 12.15 -4.11 10.92
C PHE A 357 11.60 -2.71 11.21
N SER A 358 10.71 -2.22 10.36
CA SER A 358 10.12 -0.89 10.49
C SER A 358 8.62 -0.89 10.80
N ALA A 359 7.98 -2.06 10.89
CA ALA A 359 6.57 -2.20 11.18
C ALA A 359 5.64 -1.47 10.20
N GLY A 360 5.74 -1.78 8.90
CA GLY A 360 4.84 -1.25 7.87
C GLY A 360 3.41 -1.69 8.06
N GLY A 361 2.64 -0.89 8.83
CA GLY A 361 1.39 -1.29 9.48
C GLY A 361 0.21 -1.55 8.53
N ASN A 362 -0.49 -2.63 8.76
CA ASN A 362 -1.75 -2.97 8.10
C ASN A 362 -2.81 -1.87 8.27
N PHE A 363 -2.80 -1.15 9.41
CA PHE A 363 -3.76 -0.12 9.78
C PHE A 363 -3.74 1.13 8.87
N GLN A 364 -2.80 1.24 7.94
CA GLN A 364 -2.77 2.36 6.98
C GLN A 364 -4.06 2.42 6.14
N SER A 365 -4.71 1.30 5.90
CA SER A 365 -6.04 1.27 5.27
C SER A 365 -7.11 1.94 6.14
N ARG A 366 -7.01 1.87 7.49
CA ARG A 366 -7.88 2.63 8.40
C ARG A 366 -7.67 4.13 8.24
N VAL A 367 -6.42 4.56 8.12
CA VAL A 367 -6.10 5.97 7.89
C VAL A 367 -6.69 6.46 6.57
N ALA A 368 -6.67 5.64 5.51
CA ALA A 368 -7.29 5.98 4.24
C ALA A 368 -8.82 6.13 4.33
N VAL A 369 -9.50 5.26 5.09
CA VAL A 369 -10.94 5.40 5.36
C VAL A 369 -11.21 6.69 6.13
N THR A 370 -10.43 6.98 7.18
CA THR A 370 -10.57 8.22 7.97
C THR A 370 -10.34 9.45 7.10
N ALA A 371 -9.32 9.44 6.25
CA ALA A 371 -9.04 10.52 5.31
C ALA A 371 -10.21 10.75 4.33
N ALA A 372 -10.77 9.66 3.80
CA ALA A 372 -11.93 9.73 2.92
C ALA A 372 -13.15 10.34 3.63
N MET A 373 -13.43 9.91 4.86
CA MET A 373 -14.56 10.44 5.63
C MET A 373 -14.38 11.91 5.97
N LEU A 374 -13.17 12.35 6.32
CA LEU A 374 -12.87 13.77 6.54
C LEU A 374 -13.07 14.59 5.25
N HIS A 375 -12.60 14.05 4.11
CA HIS A 375 -12.82 14.70 2.81
C HIS A 375 -14.32 14.82 2.48
N MET A 376 -15.12 13.78 2.74
CA MET A 376 -16.56 13.81 2.55
C MET A 376 -17.29 14.81 3.48
N GLN A 377 -16.63 15.26 4.53
CA GLN A 377 -17.10 16.29 5.48
C GLN A 377 -16.53 17.69 5.15
N ASP A 378 -16.04 17.90 3.94
CA ASP A 378 -15.43 19.15 3.47
C ASP A 378 -14.14 19.57 4.22
N TYR A 379 -13.46 18.63 4.90
CA TYR A 379 -12.15 18.90 5.48
C TYR A 379 -11.06 18.86 4.40
N GLU A 380 -10.10 19.80 4.47
CA GLU A 380 -8.94 19.79 3.58
C GLU A 380 -7.92 18.74 4.03
N VAL A 381 -8.03 17.54 3.44
CA VAL A 381 -7.12 16.44 3.71
C VAL A 381 -5.74 16.75 3.12
N PRO A 382 -4.63 16.56 3.87
CA PRO A 382 -3.29 16.69 3.31
C PRO A 382 -3.10 15.76 2.10
N ALA A 383 -2.50 16.27 1.02
CA ALA A 383 -2.21 15.46 -0.16
C ALA A 383 -1.36 14.21 0.15
N GLU A 384 -0.46 14.34 1.11
CA GLU A 384 0.37 13.24 1.60
C GLU A 384 0.17 13.09 3.12
N ILE A 385 -0.33 11.93 3.54
CA ILE A 385 -0.49 11.54 4.95
C ILE A 385 0.62 10.56 5.26
N VAL A 386 1.72 11.08 5.80
CA VAL A 386 2.89 10.27 6.13
C VAL A 386 2.68 9.57 7.47
N VAL A 387 2.63 8.24 7.44
CA VAL A 387 2.60 7.39 8.63
C VAL A 387 4.05 7.22 9.10
N PRO A 388 4.40 7.71 10.29
CA PRO A 388 5.76 7.59 10.77
C PRO A 388 6.11 6.14 11.07
N HIS A 389 7.36 5.78 10.88
CA HIS A 389 7.91 4.46 11.20
C HIS A 389 9.29 4.60 11.85
N VAL A 390 9.73 3.56 12.55
CA VAL A 390 11.06 3.48 13.14
C VAL A 390 11.68 2.12 12.88
N MET A 391 12.92 2.12 12.41
CA MET A 391 13.71 0.90 12.26
C MET A 391 14.23 0.45 13.63
N ARG A 392 13.96 -0.80 14.01
CA ARG A 392 14.45 -1.39 15.25
C ARG A 392 14.85 -2.85 15.09
N GLN A 393 15.73 -3.31 15.96
CA GLN A 393 16.12 -4.71 15.98
C GLN A 393 15.02 -5.54 16.66
N VAL A 394 14.79 -6.74 16.12
CA VAL A 394 13.88 -7.73 16.72
C VAL A 394 14.39 -8.18 18.09
N THR A 395 13.49 -8.29 19.03
CA THR A 395 13.70 -8.82 20.39
C THR A 395 12.77 -9.99 20.65
N ALA A 396 12.96 -10.68 21.79
CA ALA A 396 12.07 -11.77 22.18
C ALA A 396 10.61 -11.30 22.43
N ASP A 397 10.41 -10.03 22.75
CA ASP A 397 9.10 -9.45 23.03
C ASP A 397 8.30 -9.20 21.72
N ASP A 398 8.94 -9.28 20.55
CA ASP A 398 8.30 -9.11 19.26
C ASP A 398 7.62 -10.39 18.72
N CYS A 399 7.82 -11.53 19.39
CA CYS A 399 7.09 -12.76 19.10
C CYS A 399 6.00 -13.01 20.14
N ASP A 400 4.76 -13.05 19.69
CA ASP A 400 3.63 -13.53 20.49
C ASP A 400 3.27 -14.98 20.06
N PRO A 401 3.73 -15.99 20.82
CA PRO A 401 3.50 -17.39 20.47
C PRO A 401 2.04 -17.82 20.62
N ASP A 402 1.23 -17.05 21.33
CA ASP A 402 -0.19 -17.32 21.58
C ASP A 402 -1.10 -16.65 20.54
N ARG A 403 -0.54 -15.89 19.60
CA ARG A 403 -1.31 -15.25 18.55
C ARG A 403 -2.04 -16.27 17.68
N VAL A 404 -3.26 -15.91 17.25
CA VAL A 404 -4.19 -16.78 16.51
C VAL A 404 -3.54 -17.44 15.28
N THR A 405 -2.71 -16.67 14.57
CA THR A 405 -1.87 -17.20 13.50
C THR A 405 -0.52 -16.48 13.48
N PRO A 406 0.58 -17.22 13.34
CA PRO A 406 1.92 -16.62 13.34
C PRO A 406 2.22 -15.74 12.11
N THR A 407 1.40 -15.80 11.08
CA THR A 407 1.56 -14.99 9.87
C THR A 407 1.00 -13.58 9.98
N VAL A 408 0.30 -13.26 11.07
CA VAL A 408 -0.25 -11.92 11.30
C VAL A 408 0.82 -10.99 11.87
N SER A 409 0.80 -9.74 11.41
CA SER A 409 1.65 -8.67 11.92
C SER A 409 1.41 -8.40 13.40
N GLY A 410 2.48 -8.17 14.16
CA GLY A 410 2.41 -7.76 15.56
C GLY A 410 1.69 -6.44 15.76
N THR A 411 1.85 -5.52 14.81
CA THR A 411 1.27 -4.17 14.83
C THR A 411 -0.18 -4.09 14.33
N SER A 412 -0.78 -5.20 13.88
CA SER A 412 -2.19 -5.21 13.46
C SER A 412 -3.12 -4.75 14.58
N LEU A 413 -4.08 -3.90 14.23
CA LEU A 413 -5.15 -3.41 15.13
C LEU A 413 -6.44 -4.24 15.02
N VAL A 414 -6.46 -5.29 14.19
CA VAL A 414 -7.59 -6.23 14.14
C VAL A 414 -7.67 -6.99 15.45
N PRO A 415 -8.85 -7.01 16.13
CA PRO A 415 -9.03 -7.79 17.35
C PRO A 415 -8.78 -9.29 17.14
N ASP A 416 -8.23 -9.95 18.14
CA ASP A 416 -7.91 -11.40 18.07
C ASP A 416 -9.14 -12.28 17.81
N GLU A 417 -10.32 -11.87 18.26
CA GLU A 417 -11.58 -12.57 18.02
C GLU A 417 -11.97 -12.52 16.53
N VAL A 418 -11.68 -11.41 15.84
CA VAL A 418 -11.89 -11.26 14.38
C VAL A 418 -10.87 -12.10 13.63
N LEU A 419 -9.58 -12.00 14.00
CA LEU A 419 -8.52 -12.82 13.41
C LEU A 419 -8.83 -14.33 13.55
N ALA A 420 -9.33 -14.74 14.73
CA ALA A 420 -9.72 -16.13 14.96
C ALA A 420 -10.82 -16.59 14.00
N GLN A 421 -11.79 -15.71 13.67
CA GLN A 421 -12.85 -16.05 12.72
C GLN A 421 -12.37 -16.03 11.28
N MET A 422 -11.50 -15.07 10.90
CA MET A 422 -10.91 -15.01 9.54
C MET A 422 -10.17 -16.30 9.19
N TYR A 423 -9.53 -16.95 10.16
CA TYR A 423 -8.66 -18.10 9.95
C TYR A 423 -9.19 -19.42 10.58
N ALA A 424 -10.45 -19.42 11.05
CA ALA A 424 -11.05 -20.61 11.70
C ALA A 424 -11.25 -21.83 10.77
N GLU A 425 -11.25 -21.62 9.44
CA GLU A 425 -11.52 -22.65 8.43
C GLU A 425 -10.28 -23.00 7.56
N GLY A 426 -9.07 -22.61 8.02
CA GLY A 426 -7.81 -22.85 7.32
C GLY A 426 -7.15 -24.20 7.58
#